data_42ee47666a05f765433fe88a301cb8b4
#
_entry.id   42ee47666a05f765433fe88a301cb8b4
#
_cell.length_a   1.000
_cell.length_b   1.000
_cell.length_c   1.000
_cell.angle_alpha   90.00
_cell.angle_beta   90.00
_cell.angle_gamma   90.00
#
_symmetry.space_group_name_H-M   'P 1'
#
loop_
_entity.id
_entity.type
_entity.pdbx_description
1 polymer ?
#
loop_
_entity_poly.entity_id
_entity_poly.type
_entity_poly.pdbx_seq_one_letter_code
_entity_poly.pdbx_strand_id
1 'polypeptide(L)'
;AFHIGDKEIVIGENVNAPGDERYMCAYCEKNEILGLYSDLWVSDDFCEIAKIYADRLSEQAEKTRRALFTPKFQGIDTTPLTKADCTPISSDDNLNGKIVVIKQDVLRQEYRRSTNQIKLCTGGFGASPNSRGSACYCVDLYSRTTSRFERQDIMGTLQENQLPKWAELGLDQYRNEQRQKSHKAKEER
;
A
#
# COMPACT_ATOMS: atom_id res chain seq x y z
N ALA A 1 -14.48 -10.01 -8.61
CA ALA A 1 -13.66 -8.81 -8.47
C ALA A 1 -12.17 -9.16 -8.53
N PHE A 2 -11.38 -8.28 -9.11
CA PHE A 2 -9.94 -8.42 -9.15
C PHE A 2 -9.28 -7.10 -8.75
N HIS A 3 -8.31 -7.16 -7.84
CA HIS A 3 -7.60 -5.99 -7.36
C HIS A 3 -6.20 -5.93 -7.96
N ILE A 4 -5.87 -4.82 -8.62
CA ILE A 4 -4.55 -4.59 -9.18
C ILE A 4 -4.14 -3.11 -9.03
N GLY A 5 -2.95 -2.87 -8.49
CA GLY A 5 -2.47 -1.51 -8.17
C GLY A 5 -3.36 -0.80 -7.16
N ASP A 6 -3.85 0.36 -7.52
CA ASP A 6 -4.72 1.21 -6.70
C ASP A 6 -6.23 0.98 -6.92
N LYS A 7 -6.61 0.06 -7.83
CA LYS A 7 -8.02 -0.17 -8.20
C LYS A 7 -8.46 -1.61 -7.97
N GLU A 8 -9.70 -1.77 -7.54
CA GLU A 8 -10.44 -3.03 -7.61
C GLU A 8 -11.43 -2.94 -8.78
N ILE A 9 -11.39 -3.92 -9.68
CA ILE A 9 -12.30 -4.01 -10.82
C ILE A 9 -13.28 -5.12 -10.52
N VAL A 10 -14.57 -4.81 -10.64
CA VAL A 10 -15.66 -5.73 -10.32
C VAL A 10 -16.47 -6.05 -11.56
N ILE A 11 -16.90 -7.29 -11.65
CA ILE A 11 -17.95 -7.75 -12.55
C ILE A 11 -19.06 -8.37 -11.70
N GLY A 12 -20.28 -8.06 -12.00
CA GLY A 12 -21.45 -8.53 -11.24
C GLY A 12 -22.64 -8.86 -12.13
N GLU A 13 -23.57 -9.62 -11.57
CA GLU A 13 -24.86 -9.95 -12.15
C GLU A 13 -25.96 -9.57 -11.17
N ASN A 14 -26.99 -8.89 -11.67
CA ASN A 14 -28.25 -8.66 -10.97
C ASN A 14 -29.37 -9.42 -11.68
N VAL A 15 -29.70 -10.58 -11.16
CA VAL A 15 -30.76 -11.46 -11.75
C VAL A 15 -32.17 -10.85 -11.70
N ASN A 16 -32.38 -9.80 -10.92
CA ASN A 16 -33.65 -9.11 -10.78
C ASN A 16 -33.67 -7.74 -11.49
N ALA A 17 -32.61 -7.39 -12.22
CA ALA A 17 -32.58 -6.13 -12.95
C ALA A 17 -33.58 -6.17 -14.11
N PRO A 18 -34.32 -5.07 -14.37
CA PRO A 18 -35.18 -4.96 -15.54
C PRO A 18 -34.35 -4.75 -16.82
N GLY A 19 -34.71 -5.44 -17.90
CA GLY A 19 -34.18 -5.17 -19.25
C GLY A 19 -32.69 -5.35 -19.40
N ASP A 20 -32.03 -4.32 -19.86
CA ASP A 20 -30.67 -4.31 -20.39
C ASP A 20 -29.58 -4.14 -19.33
N GLU A 21 -29.88 -4.28 -18.01
CA GLU A 21 -29.00 -3.95 -16.90
C GLU A 21 -28.56 -5.18 -16.07
N ARG A 22 -28.64 -6.38 -16.66
CA ARG A 22 -28.40 -7.62 -15.93
C ARG A 22 -26.96 -7.77 -15.45
N TYR A 23 -26.00 -7.41 -16.28
CA TYR A 23 -24.58 -7.51 -15.97
C TYR A 23 -23.95 -6.14 -15.81
N MET A 24 -22.93 -6.04 -14.96
CA MET A 24 -22.21 -4.81 -14.70
C MET A 24 -20.71 -5.00 -14.62
N CYS A 25 -19.98 -3.96 -15.00
CA CYS A 25 -18.55 -3.81 -14.71
C CYS A 25 -18.29 -2.41 -14.15
N ALA A 26 -17.52 -2.31 -13.05
CA ALA A 26 -17.17 -1.04 -12.44
C ALA A 26 -15.79 -1.08 -11.79
N TYR A 27 -15.22 0.08 -11.52
CA TYR A 27 -14.19 0.20 -10.50
C TYR A 27 -14.85 0.30 -9.11
N CYS A 28 -14.23 -0.32 -8.11
CA CYS A 28 -14.69 -0.27 -6.73
C CYS A 28 -13.59 0.27 -5.81
N GLU A 29 -13.93 1.27 -5.04
CA GLU A 29 -13.10 1.77 -3.94
C GLU A 29 -13.80 1.41 -2.63
N LYS A 30 -13.18 0.55 -1.83
CA LYS A 30 -13.71 0.14 -0.53
C LYS A 30 -12.99 0.89 0.59
N ASN A 31 -13.77 1.51 1.46
CA ASN A 31 -13.34 1.86 2.81
C ASN A 31 -13.98 0.87 3.81
N GLU A 32 -13.70 1.02 5.10
CA GLU A 32 -14.18 0.10 6.15
C GLU A 32 -15.72 0.02 6.25
N ILE A 33 -16.47 0.93 5.62
CA ILE A 33 -17.93 1.08 5.80
C ILE A 33 -18.68 0.96 4.47
N LEU A 34 -18.13 1.46 3.37
CA LEU A 34 -18.82 1.61 2.08
C LEU A 34 -17.92 1.20 0.90
N GLY A 35 -18.54 0.56 -0.09
CA GLY A 35 -17.99 0.41 -1.43
C GLY A 35 -18.52 1.51 -2.35
N LEU A 36 -17.66 2.33 -2.91
CA LEU A 36 -18.00 3.32 -3.92
C LEU A 36 -17.67 2.75 -5.30
N TYR A 37 -18.67 2.70 -6.16
CA TYR A 37 -18.50 2.26 -7.55
C TYR A 37 -18.35 3.48 -8.46
N SER A 38 -17.40 3.43 -9.37
CA SER A 38 -17.17 4.45 -10.40
C SER A 38 -17.06 3.81 -11.78
N ASP A 39 -17.33 4.60 -12.83
CA ASP A 39 -17.30 4.16 -14.23
C ASP A 39 -18.12 2.89 -14.47
N LEU A 40 -19.35 2.90 -13.97
CA LEU A 40 -20.28 1.78 -14.11
C LEU A 40 -20.72 1.60 -15.56
N TRP A 41 -20.56 0.37 -16.06
CA TRP A 41 -21.14 -0.10 -17.31
C TRP A 41 -22.13 -1.23 -17.02
N VAL A 42 -23.25 -1.22 -17.70
CA VAL A 42 -24.30 -2.23 -17.59
C VAL A 42 -24.71 -2.72 -18.97
N SER A 43 -25.07 -3.98 -19.09
CA SER A 43 -25.56 -4.61 -20.33
C SER A 43 -26.32 -5.89 -20.01
N ASP A 44 -27.17 -6.35 -20.92
CA ASP A 44 -27.76 -7.68 -20.90
C ASP A 44 -26.86 -8.74 -21.53
N ASP A 45 -25.82 -8.31 -22.27
CA ASP A 45 -24.81 -9.19 -22.86
C ASP A 45 -23.61 -9.40 -21.92
N PHE A 46 -23.54 -10.60 -21.35
CA PHE A 46 -22.39 -10.99 -20.52
C PHE A 46 -21.06 -10.90 -21.24
N CYS A 47 -21.01 -11.23 -22.56
CA CYS A 47 -19.76 -11.19 -23.31
C CYS A 47 -19.24 -9.75 -23.49
N GLU A 48 -20.14 -8.80 -23.68
CA GLU A 48 -19.79 -7.38 -23.73
C GLU A 48 -19.17 -6.92 -22.40
N ILE A 49 -19.82 -7.21 -21.28
CA ILE A 49 -19.33 -6.85 -19.95
C ILE A 49 -18.02 -7.57 -19.60
N ALA A 50 -17.89 -8.84 -19.99
CA ALA A 50 -16.65 -9.60 -19.79
C ALA A 50 -15.48 -9.00 -20.58
N LYS A 51 -15.73 -8.50 -21.80
CA LYS A 51 -14.74 -7.80 -22.60
C LYS A 51 -14.30 -6.49 -21.93
N ILE A 52 -15.26 -5.66 -21.51
CA ILE A 52 -14.98 -4.42 -20.78
C ILE A 52 -14.15 -4.70 -19.52
N TYR A 53 -14.49 -5.75 -18.78
CA TYR A 53 -13.74 -6.18 -17.59
C TYR A 53 -12.29 -6.55 -17.93
N ALA A 54 -12.08 -7.33 -19.00
CA ALA A 54 -10.75 -7.74 -19.46
C ALA A 54 -9.90 -6.54 -19.93
N ASP A 55 -10.50 -5.62 -20.66
CA ASP A 55 -9.83 -4.41 -21.15
C ASP A 55 -9.39 -3.52 -19.97
N ARG A 56 -10.24 -3.33 -18.95
CA ARG A 56 -9.92 -2.61 -17.72
C ARG A 56 -8.81 -3.26 -16.91
N LEU A 57 -8.82 -4.60 -16.81
CA LEU A 57 -7.74 -5.34 -16.15
C LEU A 57 -6.41 -5.12 -16.87
N SER A 58 -6.39 -5.19 -18.19
CA SER A 58 -5.20 -4.99 -19.00
C SER A 58 -4.66 -3.57 -18.87
N GLU A 59 -5.52 -2.56 -18.96
CA GLU A 59 -5.15 -1.16 -18.82
C GLU A 59 -4.58 -0.86 -17.42
N GLN A 60 -5.25 -1.34 -16.38
CA GLN A 60 -4.81 -1.12 -15.01
C GLN A 60 -3.51 -1.87 -14.71
N ALA A 61 -3.31 -3.06 -15.29
CA ALA A 61 -2.05 -3.80 -15.18
C ALA A 61 -0.88 -3.00 -15.80
N GLU A 62 -1.08 -2.44 -17.00
CA GLU A 62 -0.07 -1.60 -17.66
C GLU A 62 0.22 -0.31 -16.86
N LYS A 63 -0.80 0.36 -16.34
CA LYS A 63 -0.65 1.53 -15.49
C LYS A 63 0.17 1.21 -14.23
N THR A 64 -0.18 0.11 -13.57
CA THR A 64 0.52 -0.35 -12.36
C THR A 64 1.96 -0.72 -12.68
N ARG A 65 2.19 -1.45 -13.79
CA ARG A 65 3.53 -1.80 -14.27
C ARG A 65 4.38 -0.55 -14.53
N ARG A 66 3.84 0.44 -15.22
CA ARG A 66 4.56 1.71 -15.47
C ARG A 66 4.90 2.43 -14.16
N ALA A 67 3.96 2.52 -13.23
CA ALA A 67 4.19 3.15 -11.94
C ALA A 67 5.29 2.46 -11.12
N LEU A 68 5.35 1.12 -11.18
CA LEU A 68 6.36 0.32 -10.48
C LEU A 68 7.74 0.35 -11.16
N PHE A 69 7.78 0.44 -12.50
CA PHE A 69 9.03 0.38 -13.27
C PHE A 69 9.55 1.76 -13.71
N THR A 70 8.85 2.85 -13.38
CA THR A 70 9.42 4.20 -13.51
C THR A 70 10.09 4.56 -12.18
N PRO A 71 11.37 4.21 -11.97
CA PRO A 71 12.02 4.43 -10.70
C PRO A 71 12.22 5.94 -10.48
N LYS A 72 11.89 6.42 -9.29
CA LYS A 72 12.26 7.78 -8.85
C LYS A 72 13.79 7.97 -8.81
N PHE A 73 14.51 6.87 -8.73
CA PHE A 73 15.97 6.81 -8.71
C PHE A 73 16.44 5.75 -9.70
N GLN A 74 17.51 6.02 -10.46
CA GLN A 74 18.10 5.03 -11.38
C GLN A 74 18.91 3.99 -10.61
N GLY A 75 18.87 2.74 -11.09
CA GLY A 75 19.75 1.67 -10.61
C GLY A 75 19.45 1.17 -9.20
N ILE A 76 18.20 1.31 -8.71
CA ILE A 76 17.84 0.76 -7.40
C ILE A 76 17.65 -0.75 -7.45
N ASP A 77 18.22 -1.43 -6.47
CA ASP A 77 17.89 -2.82 -6.19
C ASP A 77 16.52 -2.89 -5.52
N THR A 78 15.58 -3.56 -6.17
CA THR A 78 14.23 -3.79 -5.67
C THR A 78 14.02 -5.21 -5.16
N THR A 79 15.08 -5.99 -5.02
CA THR A 79 15.02 -7.37 -4.50
C THR A 79 14.30 -7.37 -3.15
N PRO A 80 13.30 -8.24 -2.99
CA PRO A 80 12.58 -8.34 -1.74
C PRO A 80 13.48 -8.75 -0.58
N LEU A 81 13.31 -8.08 0.55
CA LEU A 81 14.01 -8.42 1.79
C LEU A 81 13.43 -9.67 2.42
N THR A 82 14.30 -10.43 3.08
CA THR A 82 13.99 -11.65 3.81
C THR A 82 14.21 -11.47 5.31
N LYS A 83 13.90 -12.50 6.10
CA LYS A 83 14.18 -12.47 7.55
C LYS A 83 15.65 -12.33 7.90
N ALA A 84 16.56 -12.76 6.99
CA ALA A 84 17.99 -12.66 7.19
C ALA A 84 18.50 -11.20 7.07
N ASP A 85 17.76 -10.34 6.40
CA ASP A 85 18.13 -8.97 6.12
C ASP A 85 17.71 -7.97 7.23
N CYS A 86 16.95 -8.42 8.24
CA CYS A 86 16.42 -7.55 9.27
C CYS A 86 16.56 -8.17 10.67
N THR A 87 16.55 -7.30 11.69
CA THR A 87 16.51 -7.72 13.09
C THR A 87 15.10 -8.13 13.48
N PRO A 88 14.86 -9.36 13.95
CA PRO A 88 13.55 -9.80 14.40
C PRO A 88 12.98 -8.88 15.50
N ILE A 89 11.66 -8.79 15.57
CA ILE A 89 10.96 -8.04 16.63
C ILE A 89 10.32 -8.97 17.65
N SER A 90 10.30 -8.52 18.91
CA SER A 90 9.57 -9.16 20.01
C SER A 90 8.36 -8.32 20.44
N SER A 91 7.52 -8.85 21.35
CA SER A 91 6.39 -8.11 21.93
C SER A 91 6.81 -6.85 22.67
N ASP A 92 8.01 -6.87 23.26
CA ASP A 92 8.53 -5.82 24.12
C ASP A 92 9.16 -4.66 23.35
N ASP A 93 9.32 -4.81 22.04
CA ASP A 93 9.92 -3.78 21.23
C ASP A 93 8.98 -2.58 21.02
N ASN A 94 9.53 -1.39 21.21
CA ASN A 94 8.91 -0.16 20.73
C ASN A 94 9.26 0.04 19.26
N LEU A 95 8.27 0.03 18.39
CA LEU A 95 8.43 0.22 16.95
C LEU A 95 8.26 1.67 16.51
N ASN A 96 7.76 2.54 17.38
CA ASN A 96 7.54 3.94 17.04
C ASN A 96 8.85 4.64 16.70
N GLY A 97 8.91 5.26 15.53
CA GLY A 97 10.11 5.90 14.99
C GLY A 97 11.14 4.93 14.39
N LYS A 98 10.90 3.62 14.43
CA LYS A 98 11.80 2.62 13.84
C LYS A 98 11.47 2.35 12.36
N ILE A 99 12.49 1.95 11.64
CA ILE A 99 12.35 1.47 10.27
C ILE A 99 11.98 -0.01 10.34
N VAL A 100 10.82 -0.32 9.79
CA VAL A 100 10.23 -1.65 9.81
C VAL A 100 10.21 -2.25 8.40
N VAL A 101 10.30 -3.57 8.33
CA VAL A 101 10.20 -4.35 7.09
C VAL A 101 8.92 -5.16 7.10
N ILE A 102 8.06 -4.95 6.12
CA ILE A 102 6.79 -5.65 5.97
C ILE A 102 7.04 -7.03 5.31
N LYS A 103 6.36 -8.06 5.79
CA LYS A 103 6.41 -9.39 5.21
C LYS A 103 5.91 -9.38 3.76
N GLN A 104 6.53 -10.18 2.90
CA GLN A 104 6.18 -10.24 1.48
C GLN A 104 4.75 -10.78 1.24
N ASP A 105 4.32 -11.75 2.03
CA ASP A 105 3.02 -12.41 1.91
C ASP A 105 1.83 -11.51 2.27
N VAL A 106 2.08 -10.47 3.06
CA VAL A 106 1.09 -9.42 3.36
C VAL A 106 0.92 -8.45 2.18
N LEU A 107 1.96 -8.27 1.38
CA LEU A 107 1.93 -7.39 0.21
C LEU A 107 1.34 -8.12 -1.00
N ARG A 108 0.58 -7.39 -1.83
CA ARG A 108 0.14 -7.91 -3.12
C ARG A 108 1.35 -8.24 -3.99
N GLN A 109 1.19 -9.16 -4.92
CA GLN A 109 2.30 -9.71 -5.71
C GLN A 109 3.11 -8.63 -6.43
N GLU A 110 2.45 -7.63 -6.99
CA GLU A 110 3.07 -6.52 -7.69
C GLU A 110 3.90 -5.59 -6.78
N TYR A 111 3.62 -5.59 -5.46
CA TYR A 111 4.31 -4.78 -4.45
C TYR A 111 5.33 -5.56 -3.61
N ARG A 112 5.63 -6.81 -3.92
CA ARG A 112 6.61 -7.63 -3.21
C ARG A 112 8.04 -7.24 -3.57
N ARG A 113 8.45 -6.04 -3.18
CA ARG A 113 9.73 -5.41 -3.47
C ARG A 113 10.25 -4.69 -2.24
N SER A 114 11.57 -4.53 -2.13
CA SER A 114 12.20 -3.78 -1.04
C SER A 114 11.62 -2.37 -0.89
N THR A 115 11.33 -1.70 -2.02
CA THR A 115 10.74 -0.35 -2.06
C THR A 115 9.35 -0.25 -1.42
N ASN A 116 8.62 -1.35 -1.32
CA ASN A 116 7.31 -1.41 -0.67
C ASN A 116 7.36 -2.06 0.73
N GLN A 117 8.45 -2.78 1.05
CA GLN A 117 8.63 -3.41 2.34
C GLN A 117 9.20 -2.44 3.39
N ILE A 118 10.15 -1.56 3.01
CA ILE A 118 10.83 -0.68 3.95
C ILE A 118 9.97 0.54 4.25
N LYS A 119 9.59 0.67 5.52
CA LYS A 119 8.70 1.75 5.99
C LYS A 119 9.19 2.32 7.31
N LEU A 120 8.82 3.56 7.57
CA LEU A 120 8.98 4.18 8.89
C LEU A 120 7.68 3.97 9.69
N CYS A 121 7.75 3.31 10.82
CA CYS A 121 6.62 3.21 11.75
C CYS A 121 6.46 4.54 12.50
N THR A 122 5.31 5.18 12.35
CA THR A 122 5.04 6.52 12.92
C THR A 122 4.13 6.50 14.14
N GLY A 123 3.66 5.32 14.55
CA GLY A 123 2.80 5.16 15.72
C GLY A 123 1.79 4.03 15.57
N GLY A 124 0.76 4.12 16.41
CA GLY A 124 -0.29 3.12 16.53
C GLY A 124 -0.14 2.26 17.79
N PHE A 125 -1.23 1.64 18.23
CA PHE A 125 -1.19 0.81 19.44
C PHE A 125 -0.23 -0.38 19.28
N GLY A 126 -0.17 -1.01 18.10
CA GLY A 126 0.76 -2.11 17.81
C GLY A 126 2.24 -1.70 17.78
N ALA A 127 2.54 -0.41 17.70
CA ALA A 127 3.92 0.09 17.75
C ALA A 127 4.48 0.13 19.18
N SER A 128 3.62 0.15 20.20
CA SER A 128 4.02 0.21 21.60
C SER A 128 4.37 -1.18 22.16
N PRO A 129 5.30 -1.26 23.14
CA PRO A 129 5.63 -2.51 23.80
C PRO A 129 4.41 -3.12 24.49
N ASN A 130 4.26 -4.43 24.42
CA ASN A 130 3.24 -5.21 25.14
C ASN A 130 1.80 -4.68 24.97
N SER A 131 1.55 -3.98 23.89
CA SER A 131 0.22 -3.41 23.62
C SER A 131 -0.79 -4.51 23.27
N ARG A 132 -2.04 -4.33 23.71
CA ARG A 132 -3.17 -5.17 23.29
C ARG A 132 -3.64 -4.89 21.87
N GLY A 133 -3.38 -3.69 21.37
CA GLY A 133 -3.71 -3.31 19.99
C GLY A 133 -2.60 -3.71 19.03
N SER A 134 -2.94 -4.05 17.81
CA SER A 134 -2.02 -4.56 16.79
C SER A 134 -1.66 -3.54 15.71
N ALA A 135 -2.45 -2.47 15.54
CA ALA A 135 -2.30 -1.50 14.45
C ALA A 135 -1.00 -0.69 14.55
N CYS A 136 -0.20 -0.72 13.48
CA CYS A 136 0.99 0.08 13.24
C CYS A 136 0.75 1.00 12.04
N TYR A 137 0.88 2.30 12.21
CA TYR A 137 0.83 3.27 11.12
C TYR A 137 2.24 3.46 10.57
N CYS A 138 2.38 3.34 9.26
CA CYS A 138 3.66 3.36 8.59
C CYS A 138 3.67 4.33 7.41
N VAL A 139 4.80 4.98 7.19
CA VAL A 139 5.08 5.80 6.00
C VAL A 139 6.04 5.03 5.11
N ASP A 140 5.67 4.83 3.87
CA ASP A 140 6.51 4.26 2.84
C ASP A 140 7.66 5.23 2.50
N LEU A 141 8.90 4.78 2.62
CA LEU A 141 10.06 5.65 2.39
C LEU A 141 10.28 5.96 0.90
N TYR A 142 9.76 5.13 0.00
CA TYR A 142 9.88 5.32 -1.44
C TYR A 142 8.74 6.18 -2.02
N SER A 143 7.49 5.79 -1.76
CA SER A 143 6.29 6.46 -2.32
C SER A 143 5.81 7.65 -1.49
N ARG A 144 6.15 7.70 -0.21
CA ARG A 144 5.70 8.68 0.80
C ARG A 144 4.23 8.52 1.19
N THR A 145 3.60 7.43 0.79
CA THR A 145 2.24 7.10 1.18
C THR A 145 2.17 6.54 2.60
N THR A 146 1.07 6.80 3.28
CA THR A 146 0.79 6.21 4.60
C THR A 146 -0.03 4.95 4.44
N SER A 147 0.21 3.97 5.30
CA SER A 147 -0.53 2.71 5.33
C SER A 147 -0.58 2.17 6.75
N ARG A 148 -1.59 1.34 7.01
CA ARG A 148 -1.79 0.65 8.27
C ARG A 148 -1.44 -0.83 8.08
N PHE A 149 -0.65 -1.37 8.99
CA PHE A 149 -0.32 -2.79 9.09
C PHE A 149 -0.61 -3.29 10.50
N GLU A 150 -0.76 -4.59 10.65
CA GLU A 150 -0.77 -5.21 11.97
C GLU A 150 0.68 -5.46 12.42
N ARG A 151 0.94 -5.47 13.74
CA ARG A 151 2.28 -5.79 14.26
C ARG A 151 2.84 -7.10 13.74
N GLN A 152 1.97 -8.12 13.59
CA GLN A 152 2.32 -9.43 13.06
C GLN A 152 2.75 -9.40 11.58
N ASP A 153 2.40 -8.36 10.83
CA ASP A 153 2.77 -8.18 9.41
C ASP A 153 4.21 -7.68 9.26
N ILE A 154 4.79 -7.21 10.36
CA ILE A 154 6.17 -6.71 10.39
C ILE A 154 7.10 -7.90 10.56
N MET A 155 8.05 -8.05 9.64
CA MET A 155 9.05 -9.11 9.64
C MET A 155 10.20 -8.81 10.61
N GLY A 156 10.60 -7.55 10.71
CA GLY A 156 11.71 -7.08 11.53
C GLY A 156 11.96 -5.59 11.37
N THR A 157 13.08 -5.12 11.92
CA THR A 157 13.54 -3.73 11.82
C THR A 157 14.89 -3.65 11.12
N LEU A 158 15.18 -2.49 10.50
CA LEU A 158 16.49 -2.13 9.98
C LEU A 158 17.09 -0.98 10.80
N GLN A 159 18.41 -1.00 10.94
CA GLN A 159 19.16 0.17 11.42
C GLN A 159 19.35 1.16 10.26
N GLU A 160 19.50 2.46 10.57
CA GLU A 160 19.66 3.48 9.54
C GLU A 160 20.88 3.23 8.62
N ASN A 161 21.96 2.70 9.17
CA ASN A 161 23.17 2.36 8.42
C ASN A 161 23.02 1.13 7.50
N GLN A 162 21.91 0.40 7.59
CA GLN A 162 21.58 -0.74 6.72
C GLN A 162 20.66 -0.35 5.57
N LEU A 163 20.20 0.91 5.55
CA LEU A 163 19.28 1.37 4.52
C LEU A 163 19.94 1.47 3.16
N PRO A 164 19.23 1.08 2.10
CA PRO A 164 19.65 1.44 0.75
C PRO A 164 19.54 2.97 0.59
N LYS A 165 20.40 3.55 -0.24
CA LYS A 165 20.54 5.00 -0.39
C LYS A 165 19.22 5.74 -0.70
N TRP A 166 18.33 5.12 -1.45
CA TRP A 166 17.01 5.70 -1.74
C TRP A 166 16.13 5.80 -0.48
N ALA A 167 16.26 4.84 0.45
CA ALA A 167 15.49 4.83 1.69
C ALA A 167 16.05 5.83 2.71
N GLU A 168 17.39 6.02 2.75
CA GLU A 168 18.03 7.11 3.52
C GLU A 168 17.49 8.47 3.06
N LEU A 169 17.52 8.73 1.75
CA LEU A 169 16.99 9.97 1.18
C LEU A 169 15.49 10.16 1.50
N GLY A 170 14.70 9.09 1.42
CA GLY A 170 13.29 9.12 1.79
C GLY A 170 13.07 9.46 3.27
N LEU A 171 13.89 8.90 4.15
CA LEU A 171 13.84 9.17 5.59
C LEU A 171 14.22 10.63 5.91
N ASP A 172 15.27 11.14 5.29
CA ASP A 172 15.71 12.54 5.45
C ASP A 172 14.65 13.52 4.96
N GLN A 173 14.06 13.26 3.82
CA GLN A 173 12.96 14.08 3.31
C GLN A 173 11.78 14.08 4.29
N TYR A 174 11.39 12.92 4.84
CA TYR A 174 10.34 12.84 5.84
C TYR A 174 10.66 13.68 7.07
N ARG A 175 11.85 13.54 7.62
CA ARG A 175 12.30 14.30 8.79
C ARG A 175 12.26 15.82 8.55
N ASN A 176 12.69 16.25 7.38
CA ASN A 176 12.67 17.67 7.00
C ASN A 176 11.24 18.21 6.88
N GLU A 177 10.32 17.46 6.28
CA GLU A 177 8.91 17.83 6.20
C GLU A 177 8.26 17.96 7.59
N GLN A 178 8.57 17.03 8.52
CA GLN A 178 8.05 17.09 9.87
C GLN A 178 8.59 18.31 10.64
N ARG A 179 9.88 18.64 10.46
CA ARG A 179 10.47 19.85 11.04
C ARG A 179 9.78 21.11 10.54
N GLN A 180 9.55 21.22 9.22
CA GLN A 180 8.86 22.37 8.63
C GLN A 180 7.42 22.51 9.15
N LYS A 181 6.67 21.40 9.26
CA LYS A 181 5.32 21.40 9.82
C LYS A 181 5.31 21.87 11.29
N SER A 182 6.29 21.43 12.09
CA SER A 182 6.39 21.81 13.48
C SER A 182 6.77 23.30 13.66
N HIS A 183 7.57 23.88 12.75
CA HIS A 183 7.88 25.31 12.76
C HIS A 183 6.63 26.13 12.41
N LYS A 184 5.92 25.82 11.33
CA LYS A 184 4.69 26.53 10.96
C LYS A 184 3.64 26.51 12.07
N ALA A 185 3.44 25.36 12.71
CA ALA A 185 2.49 25.23 13.82
C ALA A 185 2.89 26.02 15.09
N LYS A 186 4.17 26.44 15.21
CA LYS A 186 4.64 27.32 16.30
C LYS A 186 4.52 28.80 15.96
N GLU A 187 4.58 29.15 14.69
CA GLU A 187 4.42 30.54 14.21
C GLU A 187 2.95 30.99 14.18
N GLU A 188 2.01 30.03 14.09
CA GLU A 188 0.56 30.27 14.10
C GLU A 188 -0.06 30.29 15.51
N ARG A 189 0.74 30.18 16.57
CA ARG A 189 0.30 30.26 17.98
C ARG A 189 0.78 31.51 18.65
#